data_3a743ab0ce01fd6610aabdd09dae98c9
#
_entry.id   3a743ab0ce01fd6610aabdd09dae98c9
#
_cell.length_a   1.000
_cell.length_b   1.000
_cell.length_c   1.000
_cell.angle_alpha   90.00
_cell.angle_beta   90.00
_cell.angle_gamma   90.00
#
_symmetry.space_group_name_H-M   'P 1'
#
loop_
_entity.id
_entity.type
_entity.pdbx_description
1 polymer ?
#
loop_
_entity_poly.entity_id
_entity_poly.type
_entity_poly.pdbx_seq_one_letter_code
_entity_poly.pdbx_strand_id
1 'polypeptide(L)'
;MSNNHINESGNLHMIDVSDKEITTRVAKASGTIILNDEALSSVVKLNNKKGDVLNAARLAGIHAAKQTSNLIPLAHNISLNSVDIDFKFDENTNEILSIAQVKSEGKTGVEIEAIVAVQISLMTIYDMCKYLDRSMEINKVRFCLLYTSDAADDEERG
;
A
#
# COMPACT_ATOMS: atom_id res chain seq x y z
N MET A 1 -16.95 17.28 19.39
CA MET A 1 -15.65 16.62 19.41
C MET A 1 -14.75 17.23 18.33
N SER A 2 -13.53 17.53 18.66
CA SER A 2 -12.58 18.08 17.70
C SER A 2 -12.13 17.02 16.70
N ASN A 3 -12.25 17.31 15.40
CA ASN A 3 -11.72 16.45 14.33
C ASN A 3 -10.28 16.83 13.96
N ASN A 4 -9.59 17.47 14.89
CA ASN A 4 -8.26 18.01 14.66
C ASN A 4 -7.20 17.10 15.27
N HIS A 5 -6.08 16.92 14.58
CA HIS A 5 -4.91 16.20 15.10
C HIS A 5 -4.12 17.01 16.14
N ILE A 6 -4.53 18.23 16.42
CA ILE A 6 -3.97 19.06 17.49
C ILE A 6 -5.02 19.16 18.58
N ASN A 7 -4.69 18.72 19.80
CA ASN A 7 -5.62 18.78 20.91
C ASN A 7 -5.73 20.22 21.51
N GLU A 8 -6.57 20.38 22.52
CA GLU A 8 -6.79 21.67 23.18
C GLU A 8 -5.51 22.26 23.78
N SER A 9 -4.54 21.41 24.12
CA SER A 9 -3.25 21.83 24.66
C SER A 9 -2.20 22.16 23.59
N GLY A 10 -2.56 22.08 22.29
CA GLY A 10 -1.66 22.34 21.18
C GLY A 10 -0.74 21.17 20.81
N ASN A 11 -0.97 20.00 21.35
CA ASN A 11 -0.15 18.81 21.08
C ASN A 11 -0.76 17.95 19.98
N LEU A 12 0.11 17.26 19.22
CA LEU A 12 -0.32 16.26 18.26
C LEU A 12 -0.93 15.07 18.98
N HIS A 13 -2.04 14.58 18.46
CA HIS A 13 -2.69 13.37 18.97
C HIS A 13 -3.42 12.63 17.87
N MET A 14 -3.71 11.36 18.10
CA MET A 14 -4.55 10.57 17.23
C MET A 14 -6.02 10.93 17.46
N ILE A 15 -6.77 11.19 16.38
CA ILE A 15 -8.17 11.57 16.46
C ILE A 15 -8.99 10.44 17.11
N ASP A 16 -9.92 10.83 18.00
CA ASP A 16 -10.88 9.90 18.58
C ASP A 16 -11.98 9.60 17.56
N VAL A 17 -12.13 8.31 17.22
CA VAL A 17 -13.14 7.84 16.27
C VAL A 17 -14.18 6.94 16.94
N SER A 18 -14.25 6.95 18.28
CA SER A 18 -15.15 6.08 19.02
C SER A 18 -16.63 6.25 18.67
N ASP A 19 -17.04 7.46 18.26
CA ASP A 19 -18.42 7.78 17.88
C ASP A 19 -18.74 7.49 16.42
N LYS A 20 -17.75 7.13 15.61
CA LYS A 20 -17.99 6.82 14.21
C LYS A 20 -18.57 5.42 14.06
N GLU A 21 -19.44 5.26 13.06
CA GLU A 21 -20.00 3.97 12.73
C GLU A 21 -18.96 3.08 12.07
N ILE A 22 -19.10 1.78 12.30
CA ILE A 22 -18.30 0.77 11.60
C ILE A 22 -18.90 0.55 10.22
N THR A 23 -18.10 0.80 9.18
CA THR A 23 -18.51 0.60 7.79
C THR A 23 -17.46 -0.19 7.04
N THR A 24 -17.85 -0.78 5.92
CA THR A 24 -16.89 -1.42 5.02
C THR A 24 -16.04 -0.34 4.34
N ARG A 25 -14.74 -0.50 4.41
CA ARG A 25 -13.75 0.43 3.86
C ARG A 25 -12.88 -0.30 2.86
N VAL A 26 -12.73 0.27 1.67
CA VAL A 26 -11.82 -0.25 0.65
C VAL A 26 -10.96 0.91 0.17
N ALA A 27 -9.66 0.70 0.14
CA ALA A 27 -8.72 1.67 -0.41
C ALA A 27 -7.83 0.99 -1.43
N LYS A 28 -7.51 1.71 -2.50
CA LYS A 28 -6.62 1.26 -3.55
C LYS A 28 -5.52 2.28 -3.75
N ALA A 29 -4.29 1.80 -3.82
CA ALA A 29 -3.12 2.63 -4.08
C ALA A 29 -2.27 1.98 -5.16
N SER A 30 -1.43 2.76 -5.81
CA SER A 30 -0.49 2.26 -6.80
C SER A 30 0.82 3.03 -6.75
N GLY A 31 1.84 2.45 -7.36
CA GLY A 31 3.13 3.07 -7.52
C GLY A 31 3.98 2.27 -8.49
N THR A 32 5.07 2.86 -8.95
CA THR A 32 5.93 2.23 -9.95
C THR A 32 7.39 2.21 -9.49
N ILE A 33 8.12 1.25 -10.02
CA ILE A 33 9.58 1.23 -9.98
C ILE A 33 10.11 1.10 -11.41
N ILE A 34 11.08 1.94 -11.75
CA ILE A 34 11.76 1.90 -13.04
C ILE A 34 13.09 1.17 -12.85
N LEU A 35 13.35 0.18 -13.71
CA LEU A 35 14.54 -0.66 -13.64
C LEU A 35 15.23 -0.70 -14.99
N ASN A 36 16.52 -1.08 -15.00
CA ASN A 36 17.18 -1.38 -16.28
C ASN A 36 16.69 -2.72 -16.84
N ASP A 37 17.07 -3.01 -18.09
CA ASP A 37 16.65 -4.24 -18.79
C ASP A 37 17.04 -5.50 -18.03
N GLU A 38 18.23 -5.54 -17.47
CA GLU A 38 18.74 -6.72 -16.77
C GLU A 38 17.95 -7.01 -15.50
N ALA A 39 17.67 -5.97 -14.69
CA ALA A 39 16.89 -6.10 -13.48
C ALA A 39 15.46 -6.53 -13.78
N LEU A 40 14.81 -5.87 -14.74
CA LEU A 40 13.45 -6.23 -15.14
C LEU A 40 13.39 -7.66 -15.66
N SER A 41 14.32 -8.05 -16.51
CA SER A 41 14.39 -9.41 -17.03
C SER A 41 14.53 -10.44 -15.91
N SER A 42 15.33 -10.15 -14.88
CA SER A 42 15.51 -11.06 -13.74
C SER A 42 14.21 -11.33 -13.00
N VAL A 43 13.34 -10.33 -12.94
CA VAL A 43 12.03 -10.44 -12.28
C VAL A 43 11.05 -11.21 -13.16
N VAL A 44 10.93 -10.81 -14.43
CA VAL A 44 9.98 -11.39 -15.39
C VAL A 44 10.29 -12.86 -15.67
N LYS A 45 11.57 -13.20 -15.84
CA LYS A 45 12.01 -14.57 -16.15
C LYS A 45 12.25 -15.44 -14.92
N LEU A 46 12.00 -14.92 -13.74
CA LEU A 46 12.15 -15.65 -12.47
C LEU A 46 13.57 -16.21 -12.27
N ASN A 47 14.59 -15.47 -12.69
CA ASN A 47 15.99 -15.88 -12.58
C ASN A 47 16.84 -14.92 -11.74
N ASN A 48 16.20 -14.11 -10.89
CA ASN A 48 16.91 -13.29 -9.93
C ASN A 48 17.59 -14.19 -8.90
N LYS A 49 18.87 -13.93 -8.63
CA LYS A 49 19.64 -14.77 -7.70
C LYS A 49 19.09 -14.77 -6.27
N LYS A 50 18.29 -13.78 -5.91
CA LYS A 50 17.69 -13.67 -4.57
C LYS A 50 16.33 -14.36 -4.46
N GLY A 51 15.80 -14.91 -5.56
CA GLY A 51 14.56 -15.67 -5.57
C GLY A 51 13.43 -15.01 -6.33
N ASP A 52 12.20 -15.36 -5.96
CA ASP A 52 10.98 -14.84 -6.58
C ASP A 52 10.69 -13.44 -6.06
N VAL A 53 11.10 -12.44 -6.82
CA VAL A 53 11.04 -11.03 -6.42
C VAL A 53 9.61 -10.57 -6.18
N LEU A 54 8.70 -10.82 -7.11
CA LEU A 54 7.32 -10.33 -6.98
C LEU A 54 6.58 -11.00 -5.83
N ASN A 55 6.82 -12.28 -5.61
CA ASN A 55 6.18 -12.97 -4.49
C ASN A 55 6.71 -12.47 -3.14
N ALA A 56 8.02 -12.24 -3.05
CA ALA A 56 8.61 -11.62 -1.85
C ALA A 56 8.07 -10.21 -1.61
N ALA A 57 7.97 -9.41 -2.67
CA ALA A 57 7.42 -8.06 -2.60
C ALA A 57 5.95 -8.05 -2.16
N ARG A 58 5.16 -9.00 -2.68
CA ARG A 58 3.76 -9.16 -2.29
C ARG A 58 3.62 -9.45 -0.80
N LEU A 59 4.37 -10.42 -0.31
CA LEU A 59 4.33 -10.78 1.12
C LEU A 59 4.79 -9.62 2.00
N ALA A 60 5.86 -8.92 1.60
CA ALA A 60 6.35 -7.75 2.34
C ALA A 60 5.30 -6.64 2.41
N GLY A 61 4.63 -6.37 1.30
CA GLY A 61 3.56 -5.35 1.25
C GLY A 61 2.36 -5.71 2.10
N ILE A 62 1.94 -6.98 2.08
CA ILE A 62 0.84 -7.45 2.94
C ILE A 62 1.23 -7.28 4.41
N HIS A 63 2.42 -7.70 4.78
CA HIS A 63 2.91 -7.54 6.15
C HIS A 63 2.96 -6.07 6.56
N ALA A 64 3.48 -5.22 5.68
CA ALA A 64 3.59 -3.78 5.95
C ALA A 64 2.23 -3.12 6.18
N ALA A 65 1.20 -3.49 5.41
CA ALA A 65 -0.15 -2.99 5.62
C ALA A 65 -0.64 -3.26 7.04
N LYS A 66 -0.35 -4.47 7.55
CA LYS A 66 -0.71 -4.86 8.91
C LYS A 66 0.09 -4.13 9.99
N GLN A 67 1.25 -3.57 9.65
CA GLN A 67 2.13 -2.86 10.57
C GLN A 67 1.99 -1.34 10.47
N THR A 68 1.04 -0.84 9.71
CA THR A 68 0.92 0.60 9.45
C THR A 68 0.87 1.43 10.72
N SER A 69 0.06 1.04 11.70
CA SER A 69 -0.05 1.81 12.97
C SER A 69 1.24 1.82 13.79
N ASN A 70 2.14 0.86 13.57
CA ASN A 70 3.45 0.83 14.21
C ASN A 70 4.49 1.72 13.49
N LEU A 71 4.21 2.10 12.26
CA LEU A 71 5.11 2.90 11.42
C LEU A 71 4.69 4.37 11.32
N ILE A 72 3.40 4.62 11.29
CA ILE A 72 2.82 5.95 11.09
C ILE A 72 2.20 6.39 12.42
N PRO A 73 2.77 7.42 13.08
CA PRO A 73 2.45 7.73 14.48
C PRO A 73 0.98 8.01 14.77
N LEU A 74 0.27 8.67 13.87
CA LEU A 74 -1.11 9.06 14.10
C LEU A 74 -2.14 8.16 13.42
N ALA A 75 -1.69 7.07 12.80
CA ALA A 75 -2.59 6.11 12.17
C ALA A 75 -3.27 5.24 13.23
N HIS A 76 -4.58 5.02 13.06
CA HIS A 76 -5.33 4.14 13.94
C HIS A 76 -4.95 2.68 13.71
N ASN A 77 -5.03 1.90 14.77
CA ASN A 77 -4.82 0.45 14.68
C ASN A 77 -6.10 -0.19 14.14
N ILE A 78 -6.04 -0.66 12.91
CA ILE A 78 -7.20 -1.18 12.17
C ILE A 78 -6.98 -2.66 11.86
N SER A 79 -7.99 -3.47 12.10
CA SER A 79 -8.00 -4.87 11.67
C SER A 79 -8.36 -4.93 10.20
N LEU A 80 -7.51 -5.57 9.41
CA LEU A 80 -7.70 -5.68 7.97
C LEU A 80 -8.37 -6.99 7.61
N ASN A 81 -9.38 -6.92 6.74
CA ASN A 81 -10.08 -8.11 6.22
C ASN A 81 -9.34 -8.73 5.05
N SER A 82 -8.75 -7.91 4.18
CA SER A 82 -7.96 -8.40 3.06
C SER A 82 -6.94 -7.37 2.63
N VAL A 83 -5.82 -7.87 2.11
CA VAL A 83 -4.80 -7.09 1.44
C VAL A 83 -4.42 -7.85 0.17
N ASP A 84 -4.69 -7.27 -0.98
CA ASP A 84 -4.34 -7.84 -2.28
C ASP A 84 -3.33 -6.93 -2.95
N ILE A 85 -2.23 -7.51 -3.42
CA ILE A 85 -1.19 -6.78 -4.14
C ILE A 85 -0.96 -7.47 -5.47
N ASP A 86 -1.15 -6.72 -6.54
CA ASP A 86 -0.89 -7.18 -7.90
C ASP A 86 0.23 -6.38 -8.53
N PHE A 87 0.95 -7.01 -9.44
CA PHE A 87 2.02 -6.37 -10.19
C PHE A 87 1.74 -6.49 -11.68
N LYS A 88 2.06 -5.41 -12.40
CA LYS A 88 2.09 -5.40 -13.86
C LYS A 88 3.44 -4.86 -14.30
N PHE A 89 3.99 -5.40 -15.35
CA PHE A 89 5.24 -4.90 -15.89
C PHE A 89 5.08 -4.50 -17.35
N ASP A 90 5.85 -3.49 -17.74
CA ASP A 90 5.89 -2.96 -19.10
C ASP A 90 7.34 -2.92 -19.55
N GLU A 91 7.68 -3.80 -20.49
CA GLU A 91 9.04 -3.89 -21.03
C GLU A 91 9.40 -2.70 -21.91
N ASN A 92 8.41 -1.96 -22.43
CA ASN A 92 8.67 -0.76 -23.24
C ASN A 92 9.10 0.42 -22.38
N THR A 93 8.57 0.51 -21.16
CA THR A 93 8.90 1.60 -20.23
C THR A 93 9.83 1.17 -19.10
N ASN A 94 10.17 -0.11 -19.04
CA ASN A 94 10.99 -0.70 -17.98
C ASN A 94 10.41 -0.45 -16.57
N GLU A 95 9.10 -0.54 -16.46
CA GLU A 95 8.40 -0.29 -15.22
C GLU A 95 7.75 -1.55 -14.65
N ILE A 96 7.74 -1.64 -13.33
CA ILE A 96 6.84 -2.55 -12.60
C ILE A 96 5.87 -1.67 -11.82
N LEU A 97 4.58 -1.90 -12.06
CA LEU A 97 3.49 -1.24 -11.34
C LEU A 97 3.04 -2.14 -10.20
N SER A 98 3.03 -1.61 -8.99
CA SER A 98 2.44 -2.26 -7.82
C SER A 98 1.07 -1.64 -7.55
N ILE A 99 0.06 -2.48 -7.35
CA ILE A 99 -1.30 -2.07 -7.05
C ILE A 99 -1.72 -2.80 -5.78
N ALA A 100 -2.07 -2.06 -4.74
CA ALA A 100 -2.55 -2.63 -3.49
C ALA A 100 -4.01 -2.26 -3.28
N GLN A 101 -4.80 -3.24 -2.86
CA GLN A 101 -6.17 -3.03 -2.43
C GLN A 101 -6.32 -3.56 -1.02
N VAL A 102 -6.78 -2.71 -0.12
CA VAL A 102 -6.96 -3.05 1.29
C VAL A 102 -8.42 -2.90 1.66
N LYS A 103 -8.95 -3.89 2.35
CA LYS A 103 -10.33 -3.89 2.83
C LYS A 103 -10.37 -4.06 4.33
N SER A 104 -11.24 -3.31 4.98
CA SER A 104 -11.46 -3.41 6.41
C SER A 104 -12.90 -3.05 6.74
N GLU A 105 -13.36 -3.54 7.88
CA GLU A 105 -14.57 -3.06 8.53
C GLU A 105 -14.12 -2.26 9.74
N GLY A 106 -14.35 -0.96 9.71
CA GLY A 106 -13.83 -0.11 10.76
C GLY A 106 -14.40 1.29 10.74
N LYS A 107 -13.84 2.12 11.60
CA LYS A 107 -14.30 3.49 11.84
C LYS A 107 -13.51 4.54 11.07
N THR A 108 -12.42 4.13 10.43
CA THR A 108 -11.61 5.01 9.59
C THR A 108 -11.27 4.31 8.28
N GLY A 109 -10.83 5.08 7.30
CA GLY A 109 -10.35 4.55 6.04
C GLY A 109 -9.02 3.82 6.17
N VAL A 110 -8.66 3.09 5.12
CA VAL A 110 -7.45 2.27 5.06
C VAL A 110 -6.51 2.72 3.95
N GLU A 111 -6.57 3.99 3.58
CA GLU A 111 -5.73 4.56 2.53
C GLU A 111 -4.25 4.52 2.89
N ILE A 112 -3.89 4.74 4.15
CA ILE A 112 -2.49 4.70 4.59
C ILE A 112 -1.96 3.26 4.51
N GLU A 113 -2.76 2.29 4.92
CA GLU A 113 -2.42 0.87 4.80
C GLU A 113 -2.14 0.48 3.34
N ALA A 114 -2.96 0.97 2.41
CA ALA A 114 -2.77 0.70 0.99
C ALA A 114 -1.50 1.35 0.44
N ILE A 115 -1.23 2.60 0.82
CA ILE A 115 -0.02 3.32 0.39
C ILE A 115 1.24 2.66 0.96
N VAL A 116 1.22 2.30 2.24
CA VAL A 116 2.33 1.60 2.89
C VAL A 116 2.60 0.26 2.21
N ALA A 117 1.56 -0.49 1.88
CA ALA A 117 1.69 -1.76 1.16
C ALA A 117 2.41 -1.58 -0.18
N VAL A 118 2.02 -0.58 -0.96
CA VAL A 118 2.67 -0.27 -2.24
C VAL A 118 4.13 0.10 -2.03
N GLN A 119 4.41 1.00 -1.11
CA GLN A 119 5.77 1.49 -0.89
C GLN A 119 6.73 0.37 -0.47
N ILE A 120 6.31 -0.48 0.44
CA ILE A 120 7.17 -1.57 0.92
C ILE A 120 7.31 -2.68 -0.14
N SER A 121 6.27 -2.95 -0.92
CA SER A 121 6.40 -3.88 -2.05
C SER A 121 7.44 -3.38 -3.06
N LEU A 122 7.41 -2.10 -3.42
CA LEU A 122 8.38 -1.51 -4.34
C LEU A 122 9.78 -1.47 -3.75
N MET A 123 9.91 -1.16 -2.47
CA MET A 123 11.21 -1.18 -1.78
C MET A 123 11.81 -2.59 -1.75
N THR A 124 10.97 -3.61 -1.63
CA THR A 124 11.44 -5.00 -1.67
C THR A 124 11.97 -5.38 -3.05
N ILE A 125 11.29 -4.93 -4.12
CA ILE A 125 11.81 -5.09 -5.49
C ILE A 125 13.17 -4.40 -5.62
N TYR A 126 13.28 -3.18 -5.13
CA TYR A 126 14.53 -2.43 -5.12
C TYR A 126 15.64 -3.21 -4.41
N ASP A 127 15.37 -3.67 -3.21
CA ASP A 127 16.36 -4.42 -2.41
C ASP A 127 16.84 -5.68 -3.12
N MET A 128 15.93 -6.42 -3.74
CA MET A 128 16.27 -7.67 -4.41
C MET A 128 16.93 -7.48 -5.78
N CYS A 129 16.79 -6.31 -6.41
CA CYS A 129 17.33 -6.02 -7.73
C CYS A 129 18.56 -5.11 -7.71
N LYS A 130 18.93 -4.53 -6.56
CA LYS A 130 20.00 -3.52 -6.49
C LYS A 130 21.37 -4.03 -6.91
N TYR A 131 21.60 -5.33 -6.90
CA TYR A 131 22.86 -5.87 -7.40
C TYR A 131 22.97 -5.81 -8.93
N LEU A 132 21.84 -5.64 -9.63
CA LEU A 132 21.76 -5.51 -11.09
C LEU A 132 21.59 -4.06 -11.55
N ASP A 133 21.00 -3.21 -10.71
CA ASP A 133 20.68 -1.84 -11.05
C ASP A 133 20.69 -0.94 -9.81
N ARG A 134 21.59 0.02 -9.76
CA ARG A 134 21.67 0.98 -8.66
C ARG A 134 20.97 2.29 -8.95
N SER A 135 20.40 2.43 -10.15
CA SER A 135 19.75 3.65 -10.60
C SER A 135 18.21 3.56 -10.57
N MET A 136 17.65 2.51 -9.97
CA MET A 136 16.20 2.36 -9.90
C MET A 136 15.54 3.54 -9.21
N GLU A 137 14.36 3.90 -9.70
CA GLU A 137 13.55 4.96 -9.11
C GLU A 137 12.17 4.41 -8.75
N ILE A 138 11.75 4.68 -7.52
CA ILE A 138 10.38 4.44 -7.07
C ILE A 138 9.65 5.77 -7.21
N ASN A 139 8.57 5.79 -7.99
CA ASN A 139 7.82 7.01 -8.24
C ASN A 139 6.32 6.75 -8.40
N LYS A 140 5.55 7.83 -8.59
CA LYS A 140 4.11 7.78 -8.83
C LYS A 140 3.35 7.02 -7.76
N VAL A 141 3.86 6.99 -6.53
CA VAL A 141 3.12 6.40 -5.42
C VAL A 141 1.95 7.32 -5.08
N ARG A 142 0.75 6.77 -5.18
CA ARG A 142 -0.46 7.56 -4.96
C ARG A 142 -1.62 6.72 -4.49
N PHE A 143 -2.52 7.37 -3.80
CA PHE A 143 -3.84 6.86 -3.53
C PHE A 143 -4.68 6.94 -4.81
N CYS A 144 -5.41 5.88 -5.14
CA CYS A 144 -6.22 5.82 -6.36
C CYS A 144 -7.70 5.91 -6.07
N LEU A 145 -8.16 5.22 -5.02
CA LEU A 145 -9.57 5.08 -4.76
C LEU A 145 -9.81 4.78 -3.28
N LEU A 146 -10.69 5.54 -2.66
CA LEU A 146 -11.27 5.22 -1.37
C LEU A 146 -12.74 4.90 -1.56
N TYR A 147 -13.13 3.78 -1.01
CA TYR A 147 -14.51 3.33 -1.05
C TYR A 147 -14.98 3.09 0.38
N THR A 148 -16.03 3.79 0.76
CA THR A 148 -16.65 3.65 2.07
C THR A 148 -18.13 3.42 1.84
N SER A 149 -18.66 2.31 2.32
CA SER A 149 -20.07 2.05 2.13
C SER A 149 -20.66 1.23 3.27
N ASP A 150 -21.95 1.42 3.49
CA ASP A 150 -22.81 0.42 4.09
C ASP A 150 -23.46 -0.43 2.99
N ALA A 151 -24.30 -1.37 3.36
CA ALA A 151 -24.91 -2.30 2.40
C ALA A 151 -25.72 -1.61 1.31
N ALA A 152 -26.29 -0.44 1.57
CA ALA A 152 -27.07 0.30 0.59
C ALA A 152 -26.18 1.02 -0.43
N ASP A 153 -25.05 1.55 0.02
CA ASP A 153 -24.10 2.25 -0.83
C ASP A 153 -23.37 1.30 -1.79
N ASP A 154 -23.15 0.05 -1.38
CA ASP A 154 -22.49 -0.95 -2.21
C ASP A 154 -23.22 -1.20 -3.53
N GLU A 155 -24.55 -1.22 -3.51
CA GLU A 155 -25.36 -1.42 -4.70
C GLU A 155 -25.21 -0.29 -5.71
N GLU A 156 -25.08 0.95 -5.23
CA GLU A 156 -24.94 2.13 -6.07
C GLU A 156 -23.57 2.26 -6.72
N ARG A 157 -22.55 1.69 -6.09
CA ARG A 157 -21.16 1.82 -6.53
C ARG A 157 -20.61 0.61 -7.28
N GLY A 158 -21.37 -0.44 -7.27
CA GLY A 158 -21.01 -1.74 -7.87
C GLY A 158 -20.83 -1.76 -9.38
#